data_3559179fa86cdf69170ab2a4c06d1266
#
_entry.id   3559179fa86cdf69170ab2a4c06d1266
#
_cell.length_a   1.000
_cell.length_b   1.000
_cell.length_c   1.000
_cell.angle_alpha   90.00
_cell.angle_beta   90.00
_cell.angle_gamma   90.00
#
_symmetry.space_group_name_H-M   'P 1'
#
loop_
_entity.id
_entity.type
_entity.pdbx_description
1 polymer ?
#
loop_
_entity_poly.entity_id
_entity_poly.type
_entity_poly.pdbx_seq_one_letter_code
_entity_poly.pdbx_strand_id
1 'polypeptide(L)'
;MTRMIREVAAAAALSLVIALPAIVTLRAQTAPKGMPDLIGALKATPGVLGVDAAQTLSGKQAIFAWFENKKAVLAWYYSDTHQKLMLQFSGGFKVAERPLAEVPDDGGPILAIASLKMAPNAAEPKDAGELRTSVTQISIELYAPLPGGLAVGGRFAPSTVKVPGLVEVPAGLLGAR
;
A
#
# COMPACT_ATOMS: atom_id res chain seq x y z
N MET A 1 8.07 75.76 31.62
CA MET A 1 8.81 74.69 30.86
C MET A 1 8.04 73.36 30.94
N THR A 2 7.14 73.14 30.00
CA THR A 2 6.22 72.01 30.01
C THR A 2 6.61 71.13 28.85
N ARG A 3 7.15 69.94 29.13
CA ARG A 3 7.46 68.93 28.12
C ARG A 3 6.21 68.02 27.89
N MET A 4 5.64 68.11 26.70
CA MET A 4 4.61 67.22 26.19
C MET A 4 5.26 65.87 25.82
N ILE A 5 4.83 64.82 26.46
CA ILE A 5 5.15 63.43 26.09
C ILE A 5 4.07 62.98 25.09
N ARG A 6 4.48 62.70 23.86
CA ARG A 6 3.64 62.06 22.83
C ARG A 6 3.72 60.57 23.02
N GLU A 7 2.61 60.00 23.40
CA GLU A 7 2.43 58.53 23.36
C GLU A 7 2.14 58.10 21.91
N VAL A 8 3.02 57.26 21.37
CA VAL A 8 2.80 56.58 20.08
C VAL A 8 2.21 55.23 20.38
N ALA A 9 0.91 55.07 20.18
CA ALA A 9 0.23 53.77 20.23
C ALA A 9 0.58 52.99 18.97
N ALA A 10 1.38 51.96 19.10
CA ALA A 10 1.65 50.97 18.04
C ALA A 10 0.56 49.91 18.05
N ALA A 11 -0.36 49.96 17.11
CA ALA A 11 -1.34 48.89 16.89
C ALA A 11 -0.65 47.73 16.17
N ALA A 12 -0.39 46.64 16.89
CA ALA A 12 0.08 45.42 16.31
C ALA A 12 -1.12 44.66 15.73
N ALA A 13 -1.27 44.70 14.41
CA ALA A 13 -2.24 43.84 13.68
C ALA A 13 -1.73 42.41 13.66
N LEU A 14 -2.31 41.56 14.49
CA LEU A 14 -2.06 40.11 14.52
C LEU A 14 -2.81 39.46 13.34
N SER A 15 -2.11 39.26 12.21
CA SER A 15 -2.66 38.53 11.06
C SER A 15 -2.72 37.03 11.38
N LEU A 16 -3.92 36.57 11.72
CA LEU A 16 -4.21 35.15 11.90
C LEU A 16 -4.23 34.48 10.52
N VAL A 17 -3.13 33.86 10.12
CA VAL A 17 -3.08 33.00 8.93
C VAL A 17 -3.80 31.68 9.27
N ILE A 18 -5.06 31.57 8.89
CA ILE A 18 -5.80 30.32 8.93
C ILE A 18 -5.26 29.45 7.81
N ALA A 19 -4.33 28.56 8.14
CA ALA A 19 -3.90 27.49 7.25
C ALA A 19 -5.09 26.51 7.07
N LEU A 20 -5.82 26.64 5.97
CA LEU A 20 -6.82 25.67 5.56
C LEU A 20 -6.10 24.33 5.37
N PRO A 21 -6.54 23.23 6.02
CA PRO A 21 -5.99 21.92 5.72
C PRO A 21 -6.31 21.62 4.25
N ALA A 22 -5.26 21.43 3.45
CA ALA A 22 -5.42 20.90 2.10
C ALA A 22 -6.11 19.53 2.25
N ILE A 23 -7.39 19.47 1.88
CA ILE A 23 -8.11 18.21 1.78
C ILE A 23 -7.44 17.46 0.62
N VAL A 24 -6.50 16.58 0.96
CA VAL A 24 -5.98 15.60 0.01
C VAL A 24 -7.15 14.67 -0.27
N THR A 25 -7.90 14.96 -1.34
CA THR A 25 -8.87 14.03 -1.88
C THR A 25 -8.11 12.81 -2.35
N LEU A 26 -8.10 11.76 -1.53
CA LEU A 26 -7.63 10.44 -1.90
C LEU A 26 -8.54 9.94 -3.02
N ARG A 27 -8.17 10.21 -4.27
CA ARG A 27 -8.84 9.58 -5.41
C ARG A 27 -8.61 8.09 -5.27
N ALA A 28 -9.69 7.33 -5.13
CA ALA A 28 -9.65 5.90 -5.35
C ALA A 28 -8.99 5.67 -6.72
N GLN A 29 -7.76 5.16 -6.72
CA GLN A 29 -7.06 4.87 -7.96
C GLN A 29 -7.75 3.67 -8.60
N THR A 30 -8.51 3.92 -9.65
CA THR A 30 -8.98 2.86 -10.54
C THR A 30 -7.76 2.20 -11.19
N ALA A 31 -7.77 0.87 -11.26
CA ALA A 31 -6.72 0.14 -11.94
C ALA A 31 -6.53 0.69 -13.37
N PRO A 32 -5.28 0.80 -13.87
CA PRO A 32 -5.02 1.23 -15.24
C PRO A 32 -5.82 0.40 -16.25
N LYS A 33 -6.31 1.01 -17.31
CA LYS A 33 -6.98 0.29 -18.40
C LYS A 33 -6.08 -0.83 -18.92
N GLY A 34 -6.66 -2.00 -19.17
CA GLY A 34 -5.91 -3.18 -19.60
C GLY A 34 -5.34 -4.03 -18.46
N MET A 35 -5.42 -3.56 -17.20
CA MET A 35 -5.11 -4.40 -16.05
C MET A 35 -6.39 -5.08 -15.54
N PRO A 36 -6.35 -6.40 -15.27
CA PRO A 36 -7.48 -7.07 -14.63
C PRO A 36 -7.73 -6.50 -13.23
N ASP A 37 -8.94 -6.69 -12.70
CA ASP A 37 -9.22 -6.35 -11.29
C ASP A 37 -8.45 -7.27 -10.34
N LEU A 38 -7.20 -6.92 -10.09
CA LEU A 38 -6.31 -7.68 -9.20
C LEU A 38 -6.77 -7.65 -7.76
N ILE A 39 -7.31 -6.52 -7.30
CA ILE A 39 -7.76 -6.37 -5.92
C ILE A 39 -8.99 -7.25 -5.67
N GLY A 40 -9.96 -7.23 -6.58
CA GLY A 40 -11.14 -8.10 -6.50
C GLY A 40 -10.78 -9.58 -6.59
N ALA A 41 -9.90 -9.94 -7.52
CA ALA A 41 -9.44 -11.32 -7.68
C ALA A 41 -8.65 -11.84 -6.47
N LEU A 42 -7.77 -11.01 -5.88
CA LEU A 42 -7.07 -11.32 -4.64
C LEU A 42 -8.05 -11.54 -3.48
N LYS A 43 -9.00 -10.63 -3.28
CA LYS A 43 -10.02 -10.74 -2.23
C LYS A 43 -10.90 -11.98 -2.37
N ALA A 44 -11.11 -12.45 -3.59
CA ALA A 44 -11.86 -13.66 -3.88
C ALA A 44 -11.04 -14.96 -3.70
N THR A 45 -9.72 -14.86 -3.53
CA THR A 45 -8.83 -16.02 -3.38
C THR A 45 -8.96 -16.60 -1.96
N PRO A 46 -9.22 -17.91 -1.80
CA PRO A 46 -9.27 -18.55 -0.49
C PRO A 46 -7.98 -18.38 0.30
N GLY A 47 -8.10 -18.00 1.57
CA GLY A 47 -6.97 -17.76 2.47
C GLY A 47 -6.29 -16.40 2.30
N VAL A 48 -6.84 -15.49 1.48
CA VAL A 48 -6.47 -14.07 1.52
C VAL A 48 -7.18 -13.40 2.68
N LEU A 49 -6.41 -12.85 3.62
CA LEU A 49 -6.90 -12.24 4.85
C LEU A 49 -7.20 -10.75 4.70
N GLY A 50 -6.57 -10.10 3.74
CA GLY A 50 -6.80 -8.68 3.45
C GLY A 50 -5.96 -8.20 2.28
N VAL A 51 -6.47 -7.18 1.59
CA VAL A 51 -5.80 -6.53 0.46
C VAL A 51 -5.93 -5.02 0.62
N ASP A 52 -4.82 -4.33 0.48
CA ASP A 52 -4.74 -2.88 0.46
C ASP A 52 -3.89 -2.40 -0.72
N ALA A 53 -4.00 -1.14 -1.09
CA ALA A 53 -3.20 -0.56 -2.15
C ALA A 53 -2.78 0.86 -1.78
N ALA A 54 -1.57 1.23 -2.17
CA ALA A 54 -1.04 2.56 -1.91
C ALA A 54 -0.12 3.02 -3.04
N GLN A 55 0.11 4.32 -3.11
CA GLN A 55 1.17 4.91 -3.91
C GLN A 55 2.31 5.34 -2.99
N THR A 56 3.53 4.94 -3.34
CA THR A 56 4.73 5.36 -2.61
C THR A 56 5.14 6.78 -3.01
N LEU A 57 5.94 7.44 -2.17
CA LEU A 57 6.52 8.75 -2.50
C LEU A 57 7.38 8.74 -3.77
N SER A 58 7.95 7.59 -4.13
CA SER A 58 8.71 7.42 -5.38
C SER A 58 7.84 7.17 -6.61
N GLY A 59 6.50 7.26 -6.46
CA GLY A 59 5.54 7.10 -7.54
C GLY A 59 5.23 5.64 -7.93
N LYS A 60 5.69 4.66 -7.15
CA LYS A 60 5.29 3.26 -7.36
C LYS A 60 3.87 3.05 -6.87
N GLN A 61 3.08 2.32 -7.63
CA GLN A 61 1.83 1.76 -7.16
C GLN A 61 2.10 0.41 -6.52
N ALA A 62 1.56 0.16 -5.33
CA ALA A 62 1.79 -1.07 -4.59
C ALA A 62 0.46 -1.69 -4.16
N ILE A 63 0.38 -3.01 -4.25
CA ILE A 63 -0.69 -3.82 -3.68
C ILE A 63 -0.08 -4.63 -2.54
N PHE A 64 -0.74 -4.62 -1.41
CA PHE A 64 -0.40 -5.38 -0.22
C PHE A 64 -1.44 -6.47 -0.03
N ALA A 65 -1.05 -7.72 -0.13
CA ALA A 65 -1.95 -8.86 0.08
C ALA A 65 -1.46 -9.73 1.23
N TRP A 66 -2.29 -9.90 2.25
CA TRP A 66 -2.03 -10.80 3.35
C TRP A 66 -2.63 -12.17 3.07
N PHE A 67 -1.81 -13.18 3.08
CA PHE A 67 -2.19 -14.57 2.92
C PHE A 67 -2.07 -15.30 4.26
N GLU A 68 -2.99 -16.20 4.53
CA GLU A 68 -3.00 -17.01 5.74
C GLU A 68 -1.76 -17.88 5.88
N ASN A 69 -1.29 -18.44 4.76
CA ASN A 69 -0.18 -19.37 4.69
C ASN A 69 0.32 -19.54 3.24
N LYS A 70 1.35 -20.37 3.06
CA LYS A 70 1.90 -20.75 1.75
C LYS A 70 0.85 -21.29 0.78
N LYS A 71 -0.09 -22.14 1.26
CA LYS A 71 -1.14 -22.71 0.41
C LYS A 71 -2.01 -21.63 -0.23
N ALA A 72 -2.35 -20.59 0.52
CA ALA A 72 -3.12 -19.47 0.02
C ALA A 72 -2.34 -18.67 -1.04
N VAL A 73 -1.04 -18.45 -0.84
CA VAL A 73 -0.16 -17.82 -1.86
C VAL A 73 -0.14 -18.67 -3.13
N LEU A 74 0.01 -19.98 -3.01
CA LEU A 74 0.02 -20.88 -4.16
C LEU A 74 -1.33 -20.94 -4.89
N ALA A 75 -2.45 -20.87 -4.13
CA ALA A 75 -3.78 -20.78 -4.73
C ALA A 75 -3.92 -19.49 -5.60
N TRP A 76 -3.42 -18.36 -5.14
CA TRP A 76 -3.33 -17.13 -5.95
C TRP A 76 -2.37 -17.29 -7.14
N TYR A 77 -1.16 -17.81 -6.90
CA TYR A 77 -0.13 -17.96 -7.91
C TYR A 77 -0.62 -18.80 -9.11
N TYR A 78 -1.34 -19.85 -8.86
CA TYR A 78 -1.89 -20.74 -9.92
C TYR A 78 -3.28 -20.32 -10.40
N SER A 79 -3.84 -19.22 -9.91
CA SER A 79 -5.14 -18.72 -10.40
C SER A 79 -5.04 -18.23 -11.86
N ASP A 80 -6.15 -18.38 -12.59
CA ASP A 80 -6.24 -17.91 -13.98
C ASP A 80 -5.87 -16.42 -14.13
N THR A 81 -6.31 -15.61 -13.18
CA THR A 81 -6.03 -14.16 -13.18
C THR A 81 -4.55 -13.88 -13.06
N HIS A 82 -3.86 -14.51 -12.11
CA HIS A 82 -2.43 -14.33 -11.92
C HIS A 82 -1.63 -14.90 -13.11
N GLN A 83 -1.99 -16.07 -13.61
CA GLN A 83 -1.30 -16.69 -14.74
C GLN A 83 -1.44 -15.83 -16.02
N LYS A 84 -2.62 -15.30 -16.32
CA LYS A 84 -2.81 -14.36 -17.44
C LYS A 84 -1.96 -13.11 -17.29
N LEU A 85 -1.91 -12.54 -16.09
CA LEU A 85 -1.08 -11.37 -15.79
C LEU A 85 0.40 -11.69 -16.01
N MET A 86 0.88 -12.83 -15.49
CA MET A 86 2.27 -13.24 -15.67
C MET A 86 2.64 -13.42 -17.13
N LEU A 87 1.78 -14.02 -17.95
CA LEU A 87 1.99 -14.16 -19.40
C LEU A 87 2.09 -12.78 -20.07
N GLN A 88 1.28 -11.82 -19.65
CA GLN A 88 1.28 -10.47 -20.20
C GLN A 88 2.59 -9.72 -19.92
N PHE A 89 3.16 -9.88 -18.72
CA PHE A 89 4.32 -9.11 -18.27
C PHE A 89 5.65 -9.86 -18.28
N SER A 90 5.65 -11.21 -18.37
CA SER A 90 6.87 -12.00 -18.26
C SER A 90 7.86 -11.76 -19.41
N GLY A 91 7.37 -11.27 -20.57
CA GLY A 91 8.25 -10.99 -21.72
C GLY A 91 9.12 -12.19 -22.15
N GLY A 92 8.73 -13.42 -21.76
CA GLY A 92 9.50 -14.65 -21.99
C GLY A 92 10.38 -15.09 -20.81
N PHE A 93 10.37 -14.37 -19.68
CA PHE A 93 11.03 -14.86 -18.46
C PHE A 93 10.33 -16.13 -17.96
N LYS A 94 11.14 -17.13 -17.62
CA LYS A 94 10.62 -18.33 -16.94
C LYS A 94 10.19 -17.94 -15.54
N VAL A 95 8.90 -18.11 -15.27
CA VAL A 95 8.36 -18.04 -13.91
C VAL A 95 8.78 -19.29 -13.15
N ALA A 96 9.00 -19.17 -11.84
CA ALA A 96 9.41 -20.31 -11.03
C ALA A 96 8.39 -21.46 -11.16
N GLU A 97 8.87 -22.63 -11.55
CA GLU A 97 8.03 -23.83 -11.70
C GLU A 97 7.46 -24.29 -10.33
N ARG A 98 8.22 -24.05 -9.27
CA ARG A 98 7.87 -24.41 -7.88
C ARG A 98 8.09 -23.22 -6.96
N PRO A 99 7.19 -22.25 -6.98
CA PRO A 99 7.32 -21.09 -6.09
C PRO A 99 7.24 -21.53 -4.63
N LEU A 100 8.01 -20.87 -3.77
CA LEU A 100 8.03 -21.12 -2.31
C LEU A 100 8.44 -22.57 -1.93
N ALA A 101 9.24 -23.26 -2.75
CA ALA A 101 9.67 -24.62 -2.44
C ALA A 101 10.37 -24.71 -1.07
N GLU A 102 11.16 -23.69 -0.70
CA GLU A 102 11.93 -23.63 0.54
C GLU A 102 11.13 -23.07 1.74
N VAL A 103 9.90 -22.61 1.53
CA VAL A 103 9.06 -22.09 2.62
C VAL A 103 8.29 -23.25 3.26
N PRO A 104 8.34 -23.42 4.59
CA PRO A 104 7.55 -24.43 5.30
C PRO A 104 6.04 -24.24 5.07
N ASP A 105 5.27 -25.32 5.05
CA ASP A 105 3.84 -25.26 4.82
C ASP A 105 3.05 -24.65 6.00
N ASP A 106 3.63 -24.72 7.20
CA ASP A 106 3.11 -24.17 8.46
C ASP A 106 3.72 -22.79 8.82
N GLY A 107 4.40 -22.15 7.89
CA GLY A 107 5.15 -20.91 8.10
C GLY A 107 4.34 -19.68 8.51
N GLY A 108 3.01 -19.80 8.69
CA GLY A 108 2.14 -18.72 9.13
C GLY A 108 1.81 -17.70 8.04
N PRO A 109 1.31 -16.51 8.42
CA PRO A 109 0.86 -15.51 7.47
C PRO A 109 2.01 -14.93 6.65
N ILE A 110 1.71 -14.66 5.37
CA ILE A 110 2.66 -14.09 4.40
C ILE A 110 2.07 -12.78 3.86
N LEU A 111 2.85 -11.71 3.89
CA LEU A 111 2.57 -10.47 3.20
C LEU A 111 3.23 -10.50 1.82
N ALA A 112 2.44 -10.42 0.76
CA ALA A 112 2.95 -10.15 -0.58
C ALA A 112 2.84 -8.65 -0.86
N ILE A 113 3.93 -8.06 -1.35
CA ILE A 113 3.98 -6.70 -1.86
C ILE A 113 4.27 -6.76 -3.35
N ALA A 114 3.26 -6.46 -4.17
CA ALA A 114 3.43 -6.30 -5.60
C ALA A 114 3.56 -4.80 -5.89
N SER A 115 4.66 -4.35 -6.50
CA SER A 115 4.86 -2.96 -6.84
C SER A 115 5.15 -2.77 -8.33
N LEU A 116 4.60 -1.68 -8.88
CA LEU A 116 4.66 -1.30 -10.28
C LEU A 116 5.13 0.15 -10.40
N LYS A 117 6.09 0.41 -11.28
CA LYS A 117 6.49 1.77 -11.64
C LYS A 117 6.23 2.02 -13.12
N MET A 118 5.54 3.10 -13.42
CA MET A 118 5.32 3.56 -14.78
C MET A 118 6.47 4.45 -15.26
N ALA A 119 6.67 4.53 -16.57
CA ALA A 119 7.59 5.48 -17.16
C ALA A 119 7.17 6.92 -16.78
N PRO A 120 8.12 7.84 -16.57
CA PRO A 120 7.82 9.24 -16.38
C PRO A 120 7.01 9.76 -17.59
N ASN A 121 5.92 10.48 -17.31
CA ASN A 121 5.04 11.06 -18.35
C ASN A 121 4.37 10.01 -19.28
N ALA A 122 4.31 8.74 -18.90
CA ALA A 122 3.50 7.78 -19.62
C ALA A 122 2.05 8.26 -19.65
N ALA A 123 1.45 8.31 -20.85
CA ALA A 123 0.02 8.51 -20.98
C ALA A 123 -0.74 7.35 -20.30
N GLU A 124 -1.99 7.61 -19.93
CA GLU A 124 -2.83 6.51 -19.43
C GLU A 124 -2.96 5.43 -20.51
N PRO A 125 -2.56 4.17 -20.23
CA PRO A 125 -2.57 3.11 -21.22
C PRO A 125 -4.01 2.81 -21.67
N LYS A 126 -4.21 2.60 -22.96
CA LYS A 126 -5.52 2.28 -23.54
C LYS A 126 -5.83 0.80 -23.49
N ASP A 127 -4.79 -0.02 -23.53
CA ASP A 127 -4.88 -1.47 -23.53
C ASP A 127 -3.70 -2.13 -22.81
N ALA A 128 -3.69 -3.46 -22.78
CA ALA A 128 -2.68 -4.26 -22.12
C ALA A 128 -1.28 -4.15 -22.76
N GLY A 129 -1.21 -3.91 -24.07
CA GLY A 129 0.05 -3.75 -24.78
C GLY A 129 0.73 -2.42 -24.44
N GLU A 130 -0.02 -1.32 -24.47
CA GLU A 130 0.46 -0.01 -24.04
C GLU A 130 0.84 -0.02 -22.56
N LEU A 131 0.06 -0.69 -21.69
CA LEU A 131 0.39 -0.86 -20.28
C LEU A 131 1.75 -1.53 -20.12
N ARG A 132 2.00 -2.63 -20.81
CA ARG A 132 3.27 -3.36 -20.72
C ARG A 132 4.45 -2.48 -21.14
N THR A 133 4.35 -1.69 -22.21
CA THR A 133 5.42 -0.82 -22.68
C THR A 133 5.62 0.41 -21.78
N SER A 134 4.61 0.80 -21.05
CA SER A 134 4.67 1.93 -20.10
C SER A 134 5.25 1.54 -18.74
N VAL A 135 5.36 0.25 -18.42
CA VAL A 135 5.89 -0.22 -17.16
C VAL A 135 7.42 -0.29 -17.22
N THR A 136 8.09 0.35 -16.26
CA THR A 136 9.55 0.36 -16.15
C THR A 136 10.08 -0.55 -15.05
N GLN A 137 9.23 -0.92 -14.09
CA GLN A 137 9.59 -1.82 -13.00
C GLN A 137 8.36 -2.58 -12.52
N ILE A 138 8.54 -3.88 -12.27
CA ILE A 138 7.63 -4.71 -11.50
C ILE A 138 8.47 -5.43 -10.46
N SER A 139 8.01 -5.48 -9.20
CA SER A 139 8.55 -6.39 -8.21
C SER A 139 7.42 -7.06 -7.44
N ILE A 140 7.64 -8.31 -7.06
CA ILE A 140 6.77 -9.09 -6.17
C ILE A 140 7.67 -9.64 -5.08
N GLU A 141 7.42 -9.23 -3.86
CA GLU A 141 8.25 -9.55 -2.70
C GLU A 141 7.36 -10.17 -1.62
N LEU A 142 7.89 -11.17 -0.91
CA LEU A 142 7.15 -11.89 0.13
C LEU A 142 7.85 -11.71 1.47
N TYR A 143 7.05 -11.44 2.51
CA TYR A 143 7.53 -11.17 3.86
C TYR A 143 6.73 -11.96 4.88
N ALA A 144 7.40 -12.40 5.93
CA ALA A 144 6.75 -12.94 7.12
C ALA A 144 6.79 -11.91 8.25
N PRO A 145 5.74 -11.78 9.06
CA PRO A 145 5.78 -10.90 10.23
C PRO A 145 6.79 -11.42 11.25
N LEU A 146 7.65 -10.54 11.72
CA LEU A 146 8.54 -10.81 12.83
C LEU A 146 7.77 -10.65 14.17
N PRO A 147 8.17 -11.38 15.21
CA PRO A 147 7.61 -11.21 16.55
C PRO A 147 7.84 -9.78 17.08
N GLY A 148 6.86 -9.26 17.81
CA GLY A 148 6.93 -7.95 18.46
C GLY A 148 6.24 -6.84 17.66
N GLY A 149 6.46 -5.61 18.10
CA GLY A 149 5.86 -4.41 17.52
C GLY A 149 4.83 -3.75 18.42
N LEU A 150 4.36 -2.59 18.00
CA LEU A 150 3.34 -1.78 18.69
C LEU A 150 2.32 -1.28 17.67
N ALA A 151 1.06 -1.44 17.98
CA ALA A 151 -0.04 -0.84 17.21
C ALA A 151 -0.90 0.00 18.15
N VAL A 152 -1.22 1.22 17.77
CA VAL A 152 -2.03 2.15 18.56
C VAL A 152 -3.21 2.63 17.73
N GLY A 153 -4.43 2.36 18.20
CA GLY A 153 -5.66 2.73 17.51
C GLY A 153 -5.97 1.92 16.25
N GLY A 154 -5.16 0.92 15.93
CA GLY A 154 -5.29 0.08 14.75
C GLY A 154 -3.94 -0.32 14.19
N ARG A 155 -3.93 -1.20 13.20
CA ARG A 155 -2.71 -1.70 12.56
C ARG A 155 -2.90 -1.87 11.05
N PHE A 156 -1.78 -1.92 10.31
CA PHE A 156 -1.77 -2.14 8.87
C PHE A 156 -2.22 -3.57 8.50
N ALA A 157 -1.75 -4.57 9.24
CA ALA A 157 -2.18 -5.95 9.03
C ALA A 157 -3.66 -6.14 9.44
N PRO A 158 -4.45 -6.92 8.70
CA PRO A 158 -5.80 -7.31 9.11
C PRO A 158 -5.82 -7.88 10.53
N SER A 159 -6.92 -7.68 11.26
CA SER A 159 -7.06 -8.18 12.64
C SER A 159 -6.95 -9.70 12.76
N THR A 160 -7.24 -10.42 11.68
CA THR A 160 -7.09 -11.88 11.58
C THR A 160 -5.65 -12.36 11.51
N VAL A 161 -4.71 -11.49 11.12
CA VAL A 161 -3.28 -11.84 11.06
C VAL A 161 -2.72 -11.87 12.49
N LYS A 162 -2.23 -13.01 12.93
CA LYS A 162 -1.58 -13.14 14.23
C LYS A 162 -0.11 -12.75 14.11
N VAL A 163 0.30 -11.70 14.84
CA VAL A 163 1.70 -11.30 14.99
C VAL A 163 2.12 -11.60 16.43
N PRO A 164 3.00 -12.59 16.66
CA PRO A 164 3.41 -12.94 18.03
C PRO A 164 4.06 -11.75 18.73
N GLY A 165 3.66 -11.47 19.98
CA GLY A 165 4.27 -10.40 20.78
C GLY A 165 3.93 -8.97 20.35
N LEU A 166 3.01 -8.77 19.41
CA LEU A 166 2.49 -7.45 19.08
C LEU A 166 1.70 -6.87 20.25
N VAL A 167 2.05 -5.67 20.69
CA VAL A 167 1.29 -4.92 21.71
C VAL A 167 0.27 -4.05 20.99
N GLU A 168 -1.01 -4.27 21.29
CA GLU A 168 -2.10 -3.45 20.73
C GLU A 168 -2.67 -2.52 21.80
N VAL A 169 -2.66 -1.21 21.54
CA VAL A 169 -3.12 -0.16 22.46
C VAL A 169 -4.31 0.54 21.84
N PRO A 170 -5.46 0.64 22.55
CA PRO A 170 -6.61 1.40 22.08
C PRO A 170 -6.29 2.88 21.84
N ALA A 171 -6.88 3.48 20.81
CA ALA A 171 -6.67 4.91 20.45
C ALA A 171 -7.00 5.88 21.59
N GLY A 172 -7.99 5.54 22.46
CA GLY A 172 -8.41 6.36 23.59
C GLY A 172 -7.30 6.68 24.61
N LEU A 173 -6.22 5.91 24.64
CA LEU A 173 -5.08 6.18 25.51
C LEU A 173 -4.15 7.30 25.00
N LEU A 174 -4.25 7.68 23.71
CA LEU A 174 -3.44 8.77 23.15
C LEU A 174 -4.00 10.17 23.46
N GLY A 175 -5.27 10.27 23.84
CA GLY A 175 -5.98 11.54 24.08
C GLY A 175 -6.33 11.84 25.54
N ALA A 176 -6.02 10.94 26.47
CA ALA A 176 -6.25 11.16 27.91
C ALA A 176 -5.15 12.08 28.48
N ARG A 177 -5.35 13.40 28.35
CA ARG A 177 -4.67 14.45 29.12
C ARG A 177 -5.70 15.19 29.95
#